data_d94a238ad860017c31dac593d0a49d83
#
_entry.id   d94a238ad860017c31dac593d0a49d83
#
_cell.length_a   1.000
_cell.length_b   1.000
_cell.length_c   1.000
_cell.angle_alpha   90.00
_cell.angle_beta   90.00
_cell.angle_gamma   90.00
#
_symmetry.space_group_name_H-M   'P 1'
#
loop_
_entity.id
_entity.type
_entity.pdbx_description
1 polymer ?
#
loop_
_entity_poly.entity_id
_entity_poly.type
_entity_poly.pdbx_seq_one_letter_code
_entity_poly.pdbx_strand_id
1 'polypeptide(L)'
;MMRSTTLPARDLWYSEGTINYYYGGQYFAVFLTKLTGSKVELTYNLMRTFVAAFAFVLPFSLVRQMSVDRLKGSLTGKKRCLPAVAGIIAGLSVSIAGNMHYVVYSKIIPWLQKLQGKEADSYWFPDATRYIGYNPDVPDKTIHEFPCYSFVLGDLHA
;
A
#
# COMPACT_ATOMS: atom_id res chain seq x y z
N MET A 1 -3.06 20.96 -8.72
CA MET A 1 -1.94 20.55 -9.63
C MET A 1 -2.31 20.65 -11.10
N MET A 2 -3.42 20.12 -11.61
CA MET A 2 -3.79 20.20 -13.05
C MET A 2 -3.82 21.63 -13.60
N ARG A 3 -4.29 22.58 -12.81
CA ARG A 3 -4.40 24.01 -13.18
C ARG A 3 -3.18 24.86 -12.84
N SER A 4 -2.19 24.28 -12.17
CA SER A 4 -0.97 25.01 -11.81
C SER A 4 -0.04 25.12 -13.02
N THR A 5 0.52 26.31 -13.20
CA THR A 5 1.54 26.60 -14.24
C THR A 5 2.96 26.50 -13.70
N THR A 6 3.10 26.40 -12.39
CA THR A 6 4.39 26.34 -11.68
C THR A 6 4.43 25.19 -10.70
N LEU A 7 5.62 24.76 -10.32
CA LEU A 7 5.89 23.80 -9.25
C LEU A 7 6.77 24.48 -8.19
N PRO A 8 6.48 24.23 -6.89
CA PRO A 8 5.32 23.51 -6.34
C PRO A 8 3.99 24.17 -6.65
N ALA A 9 2.91 23.39 -6.74
CA ALA A 9 1.58 23.93 -6.96
C ALA A 9 1.12 24.76 -5.75
N ARG A 10 0.27 25.77 -5.98
CA ARG A 10 -0.35 26.54 -4.88
C ARG A 10 -1.19 25.62 -4.00
N ASP A 11 -1.13 25.86 -2.69
CA ASP A 11 -2.01 25.20 -1.75
C ASP A 11 -3.42 25.78 -1.83
N LEU A 12 -4.43 24.90 -1.92
CA LEU A 12 -5.84 25.34 -1.96
C LEU A 12 -6.37 25.77 -0.59
N TRP A 13 -5.74 25.31 0.49
CA TRP A 13 -6.10 25.63 1.87
C TRP A 13 -5.36 26.84 2.40
N TYR A 14 -4.17 27.12 1.85
CA TYR A 14 -3.33 28.26 2.18
C TYR A 14 -2.86 28.95 0.90
N SER A 15 -3.68 29.87 0.41
CA SER A 15 -3.53 30.52 -0.91
C SER A 15 -2.23 31.29 -1.11
N GLU A 16 -1.58 31.73 -0.03
CA GLU A 16 -0.29 32.44 -0.08
C GLU A 16 0.92 31.49 -0.14
N GLY A 17 0.69 30.19 0.12
CA GLY A 17 1.71 29.17 0.13
C GLY A 17 1.63 28.19 -1.03
N THR A 18 2.56 27.27 -1.03
CA THR A 18 2.63 26.13 -1.96
C THR A 18 2.45 24.83 -1.21
N ILE A 19 2.02 23.78 -1.90
CA ILE A 19 1.84 22.45 -1.32
C ILE A 19 3.19 21.97 -0.77
N ASN A 20 3.23 21.74 0.54
CA ASN A 20 4.38 21.15 1.25
C ASN A 20 3.96 19.79 1.83
N TYR A 21 3.79 18.82 0.94
CA TYR A 21 3.36 17.47 1.29
C TYR A 21 3.88 16.45 0.27
N TYR A 22 3.73 15.17 0.55
CA TYR A 22 4.07 14.09 -0.38
C TYR A 22 3.12 14.12 -1.57
N TYR A 23 3.53 14.67 -2.69
CA TYR A 23 2.68 14.77 -3.87
C TYR A 23 3.30 14.14 -5.14
N GLY A 24 4.35 13.36 -4.98
CA GLY A 24 5.05 12.74 -6.11
C GLY A 24 4.16 11.85 -6.96
N GLY A 25 3.36 10.99 -6.33
CA GLY A 25 2.39 10.13 -7.01
C GLY A 25 1.29 10.91 -7.72
N GLN A 26 0.72 11.90 -7.04
CA GLN A 26 -0.30 12.79 -7.61
C GLN A 26 0.27 13.63 -8.77
N TYR A 27 1.50 14.12 -8.62
CA TYR A 27 2.18 14.85 -9.69
C TYR A 27 2.41 13.98 -10.92
N PHE A 28 2.84 12.75 -10.74
CA PHE A 28 3.05 11.82 -11.85
C PHE A 28 1.73 11.49 -12.57
N ALA A 29 0.64 11.32 -11.83
CA ALA A 29 -0.69 11.18 -12.42
C ALA A 29 -1.09 12.40 -13.24
N VAL A 30 -0.83 13.61 -12.73
CA VAL A 30 -1.07 14.88 -13.45
C VAL A 30 -0.22 14.99 -14.72
N PHE A 31 1.05 14.61 -14.64
CA PHE A 31 1.95 14.58 -15.79
C PHE A 31 1.42 13.68 -16.90
N LEU A 32 1.03 12.43 -16.55
CA LEU A 32 0.46 11.49 -17.50
C LEU A 32 -0.87 11.98 -18.08
N THR A 33 -1.71 12.63 -17.26
CA THR A 33 -2.98 13.24 -17.71
C THR A 33 -2.74 14.32 -18.76
N LYS A 34 -1.78 15.21 -18.52
CA LYS A 34 -1.43 16.27 -19.47
C LYS A 34 -0.80 15.72 -20.75
N LEU A 35 0.06 14.71 -20.62
CA LEU A 35 0.71 14.06 -21.75
C LEU A 35 -0.26 13.35 -22.68
N THR A 36 -1.26 12.68 -22.12
CA THR A 36 -2.25 11.90 -22.88
C THR A 36 -3.49 12.68 -23.29
N GLY A 37 -3.71 13.88 -22.75
CA GLY A 37 -4.95 14.66 -22.94
C GLY A 37 -6.19 13.99 -22.32
N SER A 38 -6.01 13.01 -21.46
CA SER A 38 -7.09 12.25 -20.82
C SER A 38 -7.80 13.05 -19.72
N LYS A 39 -8.95 12.54 -19.25
CA LYS A 39 -9.64 13.11 -18.08
C LYS A 39 -8.91 12.73 -16.80
N VAL A 40 -8.80 13.67 -15.85
CA VAL A 40 -8.07 13.49 -14.60
C VAL A 40 -8.64 12.36 -13.73
N GLU A 41 -9.97 12.21 -13.73
CA GLU A 41 -10.68 11.16 -12.98
C GLU A 41 -10.27 9.77 -13.47
N LEU A 42 -10.12 9.62 -14.78
CA LEU A 42 -9.69 8.34 -15.38
C LEU A 42 -8.22 8.05 -15.08
N THR A 43 -7.34 9.01 -15.32
CA THR A 43 -5.90 8.83 -15.10
C THR A 43 -5.54 8.62 -13.64
N TYR A 44 -6.23 9.26 -12.71
CA TYR A 44 -6.03 9.04 -11.28
C TYR A 44 -6.38 7.59 -10.89
N ASN A 45 -7.53 7.10 -11.32
CA ASN A 45 -7.95 5.72 -11.05
C ASN A 45 -7.05 4.68 -11.73
N LEU A 46 -6.62 4.94 -12.97
CA LEU A 46 -5.66 4.08 -13.67
C LEU A 46 -4.30 4.06 -12.94
N MET A 47 -3.84 5.20 -12.45
CA MET A 47 -2.60 5.29 -11.69
C MET A 47 -2.66 4.48 -10.39
N ARG A 48 -3.76 4.55 -9.66
CA ARG A 48 -3.97 3.71 -8.47
C ARG A 48 -3.89 2.22 -8.80
N THR A 49 -4.58 1.81 -9.85
CA THR A 49 -4.56 0.42 -10.32
C THR A 49 -3.16 -0.01 -10.76
N PHE A 50 -2.45 0.88 -11.45
CA PHE A 50 -1.08 0.66 -11.89
C PHE A 50 -0.13 0.45 -10.69
N VAL A 51 -0.16 1.34 -9.70
CA VAL A 51 0.67 1.22 -8.48
C VAL A 51 0.35 -0.07 -7.73
N ALA A 52 -0.92 -0.43 -7.57
CA ALA A 52 -1.32 -1.68 -6.94
C ALA A 52 -0.83 -2.92 -7.69
N ALA A 53 -0.91 -2.91 -9.02
CA ALA A 53 -0.39 -3.99 -9.86
C ALA A 53 1.14 -4.13 -9.72
N PHE A 54 1.87 -3.03 -9.71
CA PHE A 54 3.32 -3.05 -9.54
C PHE A 54 3.76 -3.44 -8.13
N ALA A 55 3.01 -3.08 -7.10
CA ALA A 55 3.25 -3.54 -5.73
C ALA A 55 3.20 -5.08 -5.60
N PHE A 56 2.46 -5.75 -6.48
CA PHE A 56 2.46 -7.21 -6.57
C PHE A 56 3.54 -7.74 -7.53
N VAL A 57 3.61 -7.21 -8.76
CA VAL A 57 4.42 -7.78 -9.85
C VAL A 57 5.92 -7.62 -9.61
N LEU A 58 6.36 -6.51 -9.01
CA LEU A 58 7.80 -6.28 -8.78
C LEU A 58 8.39 -7.27 -7.74
N PRO A 59 7.82 -7.42 -6.52
CA PRO A 59 8.30 -8.42 -5.57
C PRO A 59 8.15 -9.85 -6.11
N PHE A 60 7.05 -10.15 -6.80
CA PHE A 60 6.86 -11.43 -7.47
C PHE A 60 8.01 -11.75 -8.42
N SER A 61 8.33 -10.83 -9.33
CA SER A 61 9.36 -11.03 -10.35
C SER A 61 10.75 -11.18 -9.74
N LEU A 62 11.06 -10.33 -8.74
CA LEU A 62 12.33 -10.35 -8.05
C LEU A 62 12.55 -11.68 -7.32
N VAL A 63 11.61 -12.06 -6.45
CA VAL A 63 11.75 -13.28 -5.63
C VAL A 63 11.67 -14.54 -6.50
N ARG A 64 10.83 -14.54 -7.54
CA ARG A 64 10.82 -15.64 -8.52
C ARG A 64 12.19 -15.80 -9.19
N GLN A 65 12.80 -14.70 -9.65
CA GLN A 65 14.13 -14.77 -10.30
C GLN A 65 15.20 -15.22 -9.33
N MET A 66 15.26 -14.66 -8.12
CA MET A 66 16.19 -15.08 -7.07
C MET A 66 16.05 -16.58 -6.75
N SER A 67 14.82 -17.08 -6.70
CA SER A 67 14.52 -18.50 -6.44
C SER A 67 15.00 -19.38 -7.60
N VAL A 68 14.81 -18.97 -8.85
CA VAL A 68 15.34 -19.68 -10.02
C VAL A 68 16.86 -19.74 -9.96
N ASP A 69 17.52 -18.63 -9.68
CA ASP A 69 18.98 -18.57 -9.62
C ASP A 69 19.56 -19.41 -8.49
N ARG A 70 18.89 -19.42 -7.32
CA ARG A 70 19.30 -20.24 -6.17
C ARG A 70 19.13 -21.73 -6.43
N LEU A 71 18.11 -22.14 -7.18
CA LEU A 71 17.74 -23.53 -7.44
C LEU A 71 18.25 -24.06 -8.77
N LYS A 72 19.18 -23.35 -9.43
CA LYS A 72 19.78 -23.79 -10.70
C LYS A 72 20.29 -25.24 -10.59
N GLY A 73 19.86 -26.07 -11.55
CA GLY A 73 20.19 -27.50 -11.58
C GLY A 73 19.32 -28.44 -10.73
N SER A 74 18.47 -27.93 -9.83
CA SER A 74 17.59 -28.76 -8.99
C SER A 74 16.09 -28.60 -9.32
N LEU A 75 15.72 -27.81 -10.33
CA LEU A 75 14.34 -27.55 -10.75
C LEU A 75 13.77 -28.68 -11.61
N THR A 76 13.54 -29.85 -10.99
CA THR A 76 12.96 -31.02 -11.66
C THR A 76 11.61 -31.40 -11.04
N GLY A 77 10.72 -31.98 -11.84
CA GLY A 77 9.41 -32.45 -11.36
C GLY A 77 8.61 -31.36 -10.63
N LYS A 78 8.11 -31.68 -9.44
CA LYS A 78 7.29 -30.77 -8.62
C LYS A 78 8.03 -29.51 -8.15
N LYS A 79 9.37 -29.49 -8.13
CA LYS A 79 10.16 -28.32 -7.74
C LYS A 79 10.14 -27.19 -8.76
N ARG A 80 9.67 -27.43 -9.99
CA ARG A 80 9.55 -26.41 -11.05
C ARG A 80 8.62 -25.25 -10.70
N CYS A 81 7.58 -25.49 -9.89
CA CYS A 81 6.64 -24.44 -9.49
C CYS A 81 7.12 -23.64 -8.26
N LEU A 82 8.16 -24.08 -7.55
CA LEU A 82 8.63 -23.44 -6.33
C LEU A 82 8.97 -21.95 -6.50
N PRO A 83 9.71 -21.54 -7.55
CA PRO A 83 9.98 -20.12 -7.78
C PRO A 83 8.72 -19.27 -8.00
N ALA A 84 7.72 -19.81 -8.71
CA ALA A 84 6.46 -19.12 -8.93
C ALA A 84 5.68 -18.97 -7.61
N VAL A 85 5.62 -20.02 -6.80
CA VAL A 85 4.98 -19.98 -5.48
C VAL A 85 5.66 -18.96 -4.56
N ALA A 86 6.99 -18.97 -4.49
CA ALA A 86 7.75 -17.99 -3.72
C ALA A 86 7.48 -16.55 -4.19
N GLY A 87 7.44 -16.32 -5.49
CA GLY A 87 7.07 -15.03 -6.08
C GLY A 87 5.65 -14.60 -5.70
N ILE A 88 4.67 -15.51 -5.79
CA ILE A 88 3.27 -15.21 -5.41
C ILE A 88 3.20 -14.82 -3.93
N ILE A 89 3.86 -15.57 -3.06
CA ILE A 89 3.90 -15.24 -1.62
C ILE A 89 4.50 -13.87 -1.40
N ALA A 90 5.61 -13.54 -2.06
CA ALA A 90 6.25 -12.23 -1.95
C ALA A 90 5.33 -11.09 -2.47
N GLY A 91 4.71 -11.27 -3.63
CA GLY A 91 3.76 -10.31 -4.18
C GLY A 91 2.57 -10.06 -3.24
N LEU A 92 1.96 -11.11 -2.70
CA LEU A 92 0.85 -10.99 -1.74
C LEU A 92 1.30 -10.36 -0.42
N SER A 93 2.50 -10.71 0.06
CA SER A 93 3.02 -10.15 1.31
C SER A 93 3.22 -8.63 1.23
N VAL A 94 3.72 -8.12 0.11
CA VAL A 94 3.94 -6.68 -0.06
C VAL A 94 2.64 -5.95 -0.36
N SER A 95 1.80 -6.50 -1.26
CA SER A 95 0.62 -5.76 -1.74
C SER A 95 -0.60 -5.86 -0.81
N ILE A 96 -0.78 -6.96 -0.08
CA ILE A 96 -2.03 -7.25 0.65
C ILE A 96 -1.81 -7.50 2.14
N ALA A 97 -0.76 -8.22 2.53
CA ALA A 97 -0.62 -8.67 3.92
C ALA A 97 -0.44 -7.51 4.91
N GLY A 98 0.23 -6.44 4.50
CA GLY A 98 0.43 -5.28 5.35
C GLY A 98 1.14 -5.66 6.66
N ASN A 99 0.71 -5.05 7.76
CA ASN A 99 1.23 -5.30 9.10
C ASN A 99 0.43 -6.35 9.89
N MET A 100 -0.50 -7.04 9.27
CA MET A 100 -1.39 -8.06 9.88
C MET A 100 -2.33 -7.54 10.97
N HIS A 101 -2.31 -6.25 11.29
CA HIS A 101 -3.12 -5.65 12.35
C HIS A 101 -4.62 -5.96 12.19
N TYR A 102 -5.14 -5.82 10.96
CA TYR A 102 -6.53 -6.15 10.68
C TYR A 102 -6.86 -7.62 11.01
N VAL A 103 -5.99 -8.55 10.62
CA VAL A 103 -6.22 -9.99 10.84
C VAL A 103 -6.23 -10.30 12.34
N VAL A 104 -5.27 -9.74 13.08
CA VAL A 104 -5.13 -9.97 14.51
C VAL A 104 -6.31 -9.35 15.29
N TYR A 105 -6.54 -8.05 15.11
CA TYR A 105 -7.48 -7.29 15.94
C TYR A 105 -8.95 -7.37 15.48
N SER A 106 -9.19 -7.64 14.19
CA SER A 106 -10.56 -7.77 13.66
C SER A 106 -11.06 -9.21 13.58
N LYS A 107 -10.17 -10.21 13.60
CA LYS A 107 -10.55 -11.62 13.43
C LYS A 107 -10.10 -12.49 14.60
N ILE A 108 -8.81 -12.50 14.92
CA ILE A 108 -8.24 -13.44 15.91
C ILE A 108 -8.68 -13.04 17.33
N ILE A 109 -8.49 -11.79 17.73
CA ILE A 109 -8.84 -11.33 19.07
C ILE A 109 -10.36 -11.44 19.34
N PRO A 110 -11.26 -10.96 18.47
CA PRO A 110 -12.71 -11.15 18.66
C PRO A 110 -13.12 -12.62 18.74
N TRP A 111 -12.49 -13.49 17.96
CA TRP A 111 -12.74 -14.92 18.04
C TRP A 111 -12.33 -15.50 19.40
N LEU A 112 -11.15 -15.12 19.93
CA LEU A 112 -10.70 -15.53 21.26
C LEU A 112 -11.58 -14.96 22.37
N GLN A 113 -12.02 -13.69 22.28
CA GLN A 113 -12.94 -13.07 23.23
C GLN A 113 -14.28 -13.82 23.27
N LYS A 114 -14.81 -14.17 22.11
CA LYS A 114 -16.03 -14.97 22.00
C LYS A 114 -15.90 -16.35 22.65
N LEU A 115 -14.77 -17.02 22.51
CA LEU A 115 -14.49 -18.30 23.20
C LEU A 115 -14.43 -18.14 24.72
N GLN A 116 -14.07 -16.96 25.22
CA GLN A 116 -14.04 -16.63 26.64
C GLN A 116 -15.38 -16.08 27.17
N GLY A 117 -16.43 -16.02 26.34
CA GLY A 117 -17.74 -15.46 26.70
C GLY A 117 -17.75 -13.93 26.88
N LYS A 118 -16.74 -13.22 26.31
CA LYS A 118 -16.66 -11.75 26.33
C LYS A 118 -17.25 -11.16 25.05
N GLU A 119 -17.74 -9.93 25.16
CA GLU A 119 -18.12 -9.16 23.97
C GLU A 119 -16.86 -8.80 23.16
N ALA A 120 -17.00 -8.81 21.82
CA ALA A 120 -15.91 -8.47 20.92
C ALA A 120 -15.80 -6.95 20.79
N ASP A 121 -14.58 -6.43 20.91
CA ASP A 121 -14.29 -5.03 20.67
C ASP A 121 -14.55 -4.64 19.20
N SER A 122 -15.03 -3.42 18.99
CA SER A 122 -15.18 -2.88 17.64
C SER A 122 -13.80 -2.56 17.04
N TYR A 123 -13.60 -2.92 15.79
CA TYR A 123 -12.36 -2.62 15.09
C TYR A 123 -12.48 -1.34 14.24
N TRP A 124 -11.57 -0.41 14.45
CA TRP A 124 -11.43 0.77 13.62
C TRP A 124 -10.23 0.63 12.68
N PHE A 125 -10.48 0.56 11.36
CA PHE A 125 -9.46 0.26 10.35
C PHE A 125 -8.22 1.17 10.40
N PRO A 126 -8.34 2.50 10.67
CA PRO A 126 -7.18 3.38 10.80
C PRO A 126 -6.22 3.05 11.95
N ASP A 127 -6.63 2.27 12.97
CA ASP A 127 -5.74 1.83 14.05
C ASP A 127 -4.53 1.05 13.54
N ALA A 128 -4.69 0.39 12.38
CA ALA A 128 -3.59 -0.31 11.72
C ALA A 128 -2.37 0.58 11.41
N THR A 129 -2.54 1.89 11.38
CA THR A 129 -1.48 2.87 11.09
C THR A 129 -1.11 3.74 12.28
N ARG A 130 -1.81 3.60 13.42
CA ARG A 130 -1.73 4.52 14.57
C ARG A 130 -1.34 3.81 15.86
N TYR A 131 -0.25 3.06 15.88
CA TYR A 131 0.21 2.44 17.12
C TYR A 131 1.54 3.00 17.64
N ILE A 132 2.39 3.61 16.80
CA ILE A 132 3.58 4.33 17.28
C ILE A 132 3.16 5.65 17.89
N GLY A 133 3.42 5.82 19.18
CA GLY A 133 3.06 7.01 19.94
C GLY A 133 1.59 7.11 20.35
N TYR A 134 0.75 6.16 19.95
CA TYR A 134 -0.65 6.08 20.38
C TYR A 134 -0.86 4.98 21.45
N ASN A 135 -0.01 3.98 21.45
CA ASN A 135 -0.01 2.92 22.45
C ASN A 135 1.43 2.45 22.77
N PRO A 136 2.05 2.93 23.85
CA PRO A 136 1.57 3.93 24.81
C PRO A 136 1.43 5.33 24.21
N ASP A 137 0.59 6.17 24.81
CA ASP A 137 0.38 7.54 24.37
C ASP A 137 1.60 8.42 24.72
N VAL A 138 2.26 8.94 23.70
CA VAL A 138 3.42 9.84 23.82
C VAL A 138 3.26 11.03 22.87
N PRO A 139 3.96 12.16 23.11
CA PRO A 139 3.86 13.36 22.25
C PRO A 139 4.24 13.11 20.79
N ASP A 140 5.24 12.26 20.56
CA ASP A 140 5.72 11.92 19.20
C ASP A 140 4.86 10.82 18.59
N LYS A 141 3.84 11.22 17.83
CA LYS A 141 2.90 10.34 17.16
C LYS A 141 3.22 10.21 15.69
N THR A 142 3.41 8.97 15.25
CA THR A 142 3.69 8.66 13.84
C THR A 142 2.54 7.87 13.22
N ILE A 143 2.08 8.31 12.05
CA ILE A 143 1.20 7.53 11.18
C ILE A 143 2.10 6.88 10.13
N HIS A 144 2.04 5.53 10.04
CA HIS A 144 2.82 4.79 9.06
C HIS A 144 1.89 3.95 8.19
N GLU A 145 1.85 4.36 6.96
CA GLU A 145 1.04 3.74 5.94
C GLU A 145 1.79 2.55 5.31
N PHE A 146 1.02 1.65 4.74
CA PHE A 146 1.53 0.48 4.02
C PHE A 146 0.66 0.26 2.76
N PRO A 147 1.17 -0.42 1.72
CA PRO A 147 0.52 -0.48 0.43
C PRO A 147 -0.96 -0.88 0.47
N CYS A 148 -1.30 -1.94 1.20
CA CYS A 148 -2.70 -2.38 1.33
C CYS A 148 -3.61 -1.30 1.92
N TYR A 149 -3.13 -0.54 2.91
CA TYR A 149 -3.90 0.55 3.52
C TYR A 149 -4.23 1.64 2.50
N SER A 150 -3.21 2.12 1.78
CA SER A 150 -3.38 3.14 0.74
C SER A 150 -4.28 2.65 -0.41
N PHE A 151 -4.20 1.38 -0.80
CA PHE A 151 -5.06 0.81 -1.84
C PHE A 151 -6.52 0.75 -1.41
N VAL A 152 -6.80 0.38 -0.15
CA VAL A 152 -8.16 0.35 0.40
C VAL A 152 -8.75 1.76 0.48
N LEU A 153 -8.00 2.74 0.95
CA LEU A 153 -8.43 4.13 0.99
C LEU A 153 -8.52 4.76 -0.40
N GLY A 154 -7.82 4.19 -1.36
CA GLY A 154 -7.77 4.72 -2.71
C GLY A 154 -6.89 5.94 -2.86
N ASP A 155 -5.82 5.98 -2.12
CA ASP A 155 -4.88 7.08 -2.09
C ASP A 155 -3.62 6.81 -2.92
N LEU A 156 -3.02 7.86 -3.46
CA LEU A 156 -1.73 7.85 -4.15
C LEU A 156 -0.61 8.43 -3.26
N HIS A 157 -0.66 8.20 -1.97
CA HIS A 157 0.46 8.48 -1.10
C HIS A 157 1.64 7.58 -1.50
N ALA A 158 2.77 8.22 -1.74
CA ALA A 158 4.00 7.52 -2.10
C ALA A 158 4.79 7.15 -0.87
#